data_3eda42f1baf99f9d9cfa0b5ec8f968f0
#
_entry.id   3eda42f1baf99f9d9cfa0b5ec8f968f0
#
_cell.length_a   1.000
_cell.length_b   1.000
_cell.length_c   1.000
_cell.angle_alpha   90.00
_cell.angle_beta   90.00
_cell.angle_gamma   90.00
#
_symmetry.space_group_name_H-M   'P 1'
#
loop_
_entity.id
_entity.type
_entity.pdbx_description
1 polymer ?
#
loop_
_entity_poly.entity_id
_entity_poly.type
_entity_poly.pdbx_seq_one_letter_code
_entity_poly.pdbx_strand_id
1 'polypeptide(L)'
;DIVDPEEPDTIVEQKDDPENGIILDMPGITLKGWVHCNRVGMSGVVVTDGTNVTVTDEKGIYRMKRNTTASHVYISSPSGYTVCVKNSVPQFYAEINQRTDIVHKDFELVRLEKDDTKHTFVAIGDPQLYRDFELSYLKEAVNDLDSWVAQSRKGECVHYIVLGDLVFDKPEYHESSKEIFSMLNAPVYNVIGNHDHVFDKSELAVKSNDLK
;
A
#
# COMPACT_ATOMS: atom_id res chain seq x y z
N ASP A 1 -66.96 -3.01 -4.65
CA ASP A 1 -65.60 -2.65 -4.32
C ASP A 1 -64.67 -3.56 -5.09
N ILE A 2 -64.07 -3.02 -6.17
CA ILE A 2 -63.09 -3.69 -6.97
C ILE A 2 -61.73 -3.39 -6.28
N VAL A 3 -61.16 -4.40 -5.64
CA VAL A 3 -59.78 -4.30 -5.12
C VAL A 3 -58.86 -4.42 -6.31
N ASP A 4 -58.17 -3.34 -6.62
CA ASP A 4 -57.12 -3.32 -7.62
C ASP A 4 -56.01 -4.31 -7.21
N PRO A 5 -55.55 -5.22 -8.07
CA PRO A 5 -54.47 -6.12 -7.73
C PRO A 5 -53.20 -5.31 -7.50
N GLU A 6 -52.61 -5.39 -6.29
CA GLU A 6 -51.33 -4.84 -5.98
C GLU A 6 -50.32 -5.32 -7.03
N GLU A 7 -49.63 -4.37 -7.69
CA GLU A 7 -48.53 -4.70 -8.58
C GLU A 7 -47.47 -5.49 -7.79
N PRO A 8 -46.92 -6.58 -8.34
CA PRO A 8 -45.91 -7.36 -7.65
C PRO A 8 -44.67 -6.48 -7.40
N ASP A 9 -44.27 -6.40 -6.13
CA ASP A 9 -43.02 -5.74 -5.72
C ASP A 9 -41.88 -6.23 -6.64
N THR A 10 -41.39 -5.33 -7.44
CA THR A 10 -40.25 -5.59 -8.32
C THR A 10 -39.05 -5.84 -7.42
N ILE A 11 -38.66 -7.10 -7.23
CA ILE A 11 -37.42 -7.46 -6.53
C ILE A 11 -36.26 -6.88 -7.33
N VAL A 12 -35.73 -5.75 -6.90
CA VAL A 12 -34.53 -5.18 -7.48
C VAL A 12 -33.37 -6.07 -7.07
N GLU A 13 -32.90 -6.89 -8.01
CA GLU A 13 -31.73 -7.73 -7.81
C GLU A 13 -30.51 -6.84 -7.49
N GLN A 14 -30.02 -6.89 -6.26
CA GLN A 14 -28.81 -6.17 -5.88
C GLN A 14 -27.63 -6.71 -6.67
N LYS A 15 -26.86 -5.78 -7.27
CA LYS A 15 -25.66 -6.09 -8.05
C LYS A 15 -24.47 -5.35 -7.46
N ASP A 16 -23.28 -5.90 -7.74
CA ASP A 16 -22.04 -5.19 -7.43
C ASP A 16 -22.00 -3.85 -8.17
N ASP A 17 -21.75 -2.79 -7.40
CA ASP A 17 -21.52 -1.42 -7.86
C ASP A 17 -20.30 -0.85 -7.12
N PRO A 18 -19.09 -1.30 -7.50
CA PRO A 18 -17.87 -0.95 -6.78
C PRO A 18 -17.56 0.55 -6.83
N GLU A 19 -18.01 1.26 -7.86
CA GLU A 19 -17.83 2.71 -7.95
C GLU A 19 -18.58 3.46 -6.85
N ASN A 20 -19.68 2.89 -6.35
CA ASN A 20 -20.44 3.40 -5.22
C ASN A 20 -20.13 2.65 -3.92
N GLY A 21 -19.07 1.85 -3.88
CA GLY A 21 -18.62 1.12 -2.69
C GLY A 21 -19.44 -0.13 -2.38
N ILE A 22 -20.29 -0.58 -3.31
CA ILE A 22 -21.17 -1.74 -3.12
C ILE A 22 -20.52 -2.98 -3.75
N ILE A 23 -20.00 -3.86 -2.92
CA ILE A 23 -19.57 -5.20 -3.31
C ILE A 23 -20.34 -6.19 -2.44
N LEU A 24 -21.15 -7.04 -3.06
CA LEU A 24 -22.04 -7.96 -2.36
C LEU A 24 -21.24 -8.97 -1.52
N ASP A 25 -21.79 -9.30 -0.37
CA ASP A 25 -21.26 -10.36 0.48
C ASP A 25 -21.55 -11.72 -0.15
N MET A 26 -20.58 -12.62 -0.03
CA MET A 26 -20.73 -14.00 -0.50
C MET A 26 -20.33 -14.98 0.60
N PRO A 27 -21.01 -16.13 0.71
CA PRO A 27 -20.64 -17.15 1.70
C PRO A 27 -19.18 -17.56 1.60
N GLY A 28 -18.47 -17.56 2.75
CA GLY A 28 -17.06 -17.94 2.83
C GLY A 28 -16.07 -16.87 2.44
N ILE A 29 -16.50 -15.72 1.94
CA ILE A 29 -15.66 -14.56 1.64
C ILE A 29 -15.58 -13.66 2.88
N THR A 30 -14.38 -13.36 3.34
CA THR A 30 -14.11 -12.52 4.51
C THR A 30 -13.17 -11.34 4.21
N LEU A 31 -12.70 -11.23 2.96
CA LEU A 31 -11.93 -10.09 2.46
C LEU A 31 -12.35 -9.83 1.02
N LYS A 32 -12.72 -8.60 0.74
CA LYS A 32 -13.15 -8.14 -0.58
C LYS A 32 -12.73 -6.70 -0.82
N GLY A 33 -12.77 -6.27 -2.05
CA GLY A 33 -12.50 -4.88 -2.41
C GLY A 33 -12.42 -4.68 -3.92
N TRP A 34 -12.11 -3.47 -4.29
CA TRP A 34 -12.03 -2.99 -5.66
C TRP A 34 -10.64 -2.46 -5.98
N VAL A 35 -10.07 -2.89 -7.09
CA VAL A 35 -8.83 -2.30 -7.63
C VAL A 35 -9.21 -1.55 -8.89
N HIS A 36 -8.86 -0.27 -8.94
CA HIS A 36 -9.26 0.61 -10.03
C HIS A 36 -8.15 1.60 -10.42
N CYS A 37 -8.26 2.16 -11.61
CA CYS A 37 -7.52 3.32 -12.07
C CYS A 37 -8.52 4.36 -12.58
N ASN A 38 -8.53 5.57 -12.03
CA ASN A 38 -9.50 6.61 -12.38
C ASN A 38 -10.96 6.13 -12.35
N ARG A 39 -11.36 5.39 -11.31
CA ARG A 39 -12.70 4.80 -11.15
C ARG A 39 -13.09 3.77 -12.23
N VAL A 40 -12.14 3.25 -12.98
CA VAL A 40 -12.34 2.12 -13.88
C VAL A 40 -11.71 0.89 -13.28
N GLY A 41 -12.49 -0.18 -13.10
CA GLY A 41 -12.01 -1.43 -12.50
C GLY A 41 -10.86 -2.05 -13.29
N MET A 42 -9.87 -2.56 -12.57
CA MET A 42 -8.67 -3.18 -13.14
C MET A 42 -8.73 -4.70 -12.99
N SER A 43 -8.95 -5.39 -14.10
CA SER A 43 -8.94 -6.86 -14.16
C SER A 43 -7.53 -7.42 -14.10
N GLY A 44 -7.38 -8.63 -13.53
CA GLY A 44 -6.12 -9.36 -13.56
C GLY A 44 -5.08 -8.90 -12.52
N VAL A 45 -5.44 -8.02 -11.59
CA VAL A 45 -4.54 -7.58 -10.52
C VAL A 45 -4.46 -8.64 -9.43
N VAL A 46 -3.26 -9.05 -9.08
CA VAL A 46 -3.01 -10.02 -8.00
C VAL A 46 -3.18 -9.34 -6.65
N VAL A 47 -3.97 -9.97 -5.78
CA VAL A 47 -4.22 -9.54 -4.40
C VAL A 47 -3.88 -10.68 -3.45
N THR A 48 -3.22 -10.38 -2.35
CA THR A 48 -2.80 -11.37 -1.34
C THR A 48 -2.91 -10.83 0.08
N ASP A 49 -3.17 -11.73 1.02
CA ASP A 49 -3.08 -11.47 2.47
C ASP A 49 -1.76 -11.98 3.08
N GLY A 50 -0.78 -12.29 2.22
CA GLY A 50 0.50 -12.89 2.60
C GLY A 50 0.49 -14.43 2.63
N THR A 51 -0.67 -15.07 2.62
CA THR A 51 -0.85 -16.53 2.60
C THR A 51 -1.73 -16.98 1.44
N ASN A 52 -2.89 -16.36 1.32
CA ASN A 52 -3.85 -16.63 0.24
C ASN A 52 -3.65 -15.61 -0.88
N VAL A 53 -3.96 -16.03 -2.11
CA VAL A 53 -3.85 -15.20 -3.31
C VAL A 53 -5.14 -15.28 -4.10
N THR A 54 -5.57 -14.15 -4.64
CA THR A 54 -6.67 -14.05 -5.60
C THR A 54 -6.31 -13.06 -6.71
N VAL A 55 -7.17 -12.95 -7.70
CA VAL A 55 -7.01 -12.03 -8.83
C VAL A 55 -8.31 -11.28 -9.01
N THR A 56 -8.25 -10.00 -9.36
CA THR A 56 -9.45 -9.20 -9.65
C THR A 56 -10.17 -9.69 -10.90
N ASP A 57 -11.50 -9.66 -10.86
CA ASP A 57 -12.38 -9.98 -11.98
C ASP A 57 -12.42 -8.86 -13.06
N GLU A 58 -13.30 -9.01 -14.07
CA GLU A 58 -13.48 -8.05 -15.17
C GLU A 58 -13.91 -6.65 -14.69
N LYS A 59 -14.53 -6.55 -13.51
CA LYS A 59 -14.92 -5.29 -12.89
C LYS A 59 -13.88 -4.73 -11.92
N GLY A 60 -12.74 -5.40 -11.78
CA GLY A 60 -11.70 -5.04 -10.82
C GLY A 60 -12.01 -5.47 -9.38
N ILE A 61 -13.02 -6.31 -9.16
CA ILE A 61 -13.41 -6.77 -7.82
C ILE A 61 -12.60 -8.00 -7.45
N TYR A 62 -12.08 -8.03 -6.24
CA TYR A 62 -11.50 -9.23 -5.66
C TYR A 62 -12.28 -9.73 -4.46
N ARG A 63 -12.28 -11.04 -4.26
CA ARG A 63 -12.90 -11.73 -3.14
C ARG A 63 -12.05 -12.90 -2.72
N MET A 64 -11.83 -13.05 -1.42
CA MET A 64 -11.10 -14.19 -0.88
C MET A 64 -11.50 -14.48 0.57
N LYS A 65 -11.26 -15.71 1.00
CA LYS A 65 -11.24 -16.06 2.41
C LYS A 65 -9.89 -15.64 2.96
N ARG A 66 -9.87 -14.65 3.88
CA ARG A 66 -8.62 -14.19 4.48
C ARG A 66 -8.03 -15.23 5.43
N ASN A 67 -6.73 -15.18 5.60
CA ASN A 67 -6.06 -15.80 6.74
C ASN A 67 -6.43 -15.00 8.00
N THR A 68 -6.85 -15.69 9.06
CA THR A 68 -7.29 -15.07 10.32
C THR A 68 -6.18 -14.35 11.07
N THR A 69 -4.92 -14.64 10.78
CA THR A 69 -3.74 -13.98 11.36
C THR A 69 -3.15 -12.89 10.47
N ALA A 70 -3.68 -12.70 9.25
CA ALA A 70 -3.20 -11.67 8.34
C ALA A 70 -3.49 -10.29 8.89
N SER A 71 -2.48 -9.45 9.00
CA SER A 71 -2.61 -8.06 9.43
C SER A 71 -2.82 -7.07 8.28
N HIS A 72 -2.47 -7.48 7.05
CA HIS A 72 -2.53 -6.64 5.87
C HIS A 72 -2.99 -7.41 4.64
N VAL A 73 -3.53 -6.67 3.68
CA VAL A 73 -3.77 -7.11 2.30
C VAL A 73 -2.88 -6.29 1.37
N TYR A 74 -2.39 -6.92 0.32
CA TYR A 74 -1.42 -6.34 -0.61
C TYR A 74 -1.89 -6.53 -2.05
N ILE A 75 -1.46 -5.62 -2.93
CA ILE A 75 -1.61 -5.77 -4.39
C ILE A 75 -0.25 -5.76 -5.08
N SER A 76 -0.17 -6.43 -6.22
CA SER A 76 0.95 -6.30 -7.16
C SER A 76 0.60 -5.25 -8.21
N SER A 77 1.51 -4.32 -8.49
CA SER A 77 1.34 -3.35 -9.58
C SER A 77 1.46 -4.06 -10.94
N PRO A 78 0.43 -4.04 -11.78
CA PRO A 78 0.53 -4.60 -13.13
C PRO A 78 1.39 -3.69 -14.04
N SER A 79 1.91 -4.26 -15.13
CA SER A 79 2.66 -3.49 -16.15
C SER A 79 1.87 -2.28 -16.64
N GLY A 80 2.53 -1.15 -16.81
CA GLY A 80 1.95 0.13 -17.21
C GLY A 80 1.26 0.90 -16.08
N TYR A 81 1.30 0.39 -14.84
CA TYR A 81 0.67 1.03 -13.67
C TYR A 81 1.59 1.04 -12.47
N THR A 82 1.32 1.96 -11.56
CA THR A 82 1.93 2.04 -10.23
C THR A 82 0.84 2.25 -9.18
N VAL A 83 1.16 2.04 -7.92
CA VAL A 83 0.28 2.40 -6.81
C VAL A 83 0.36 3.90 -6.51
N CYS A 84 -0.67 4.45 -5.89
CA CYS A 84 -0.58 5.79 -5.33
C CYS A 84 0.57 5.88 -4.33
N VAL A 85 1.21 7.03 -4.26
CA VAL A 85 2.29 7.32 -3.31
C VAL A 85 1.83 8.43 -2.38
N LYS A 86 1.92 8.20 -1.07
CA LYS A 86 1.58 9.20 -0.05
C LYS A 86 2.80 9.46 0.82
N ASN A 87 3.30 10.70 0.82
CA ASN A 87 4.52 11.07 1.54
C ASN A 87 5.69 10.11 1.22
N SER A 88 5.90 9.85 -0.07
CA SER A 88 6.85 8.87 -0.63
C SER A 88 6.59 7.40 -0.28
N VAL A 89 5.59 7.07 0.53
CA VAL A 89 5.23 5.69 0.87
C VAL A 89 4.26 5.14 -0.18
N PRO A 90 4.64 4.08 -0.91
CA PRO A 90 3.78 3.45 -1.90
C PRO A 90 2.62 2.70 -1.24
N GLN A 91 1.39 2.94 -1.71
CA GLN A 91 0.15 2.43 -1.13
C GLN A 91 -0.26 1.09 -1.77
N PHE A 92 0.62 0.10 -1.72
CA PHE A 92 0.34 -1.26 -2.24
C PHE A 92 -0.27 -2.20 -1.21
N TYR A 93 -0.50 -1.72 0.01
CA TYR A 93 -1.03 -2.50 1.12
C TYR A 93 -2.08 -1.71 1.89
N ALA A 94 -2.95 -2.44 2.60
CA ALA A 94 -3.92 -1.87 3.53
C ALA A 94 -4.03 -2.76 4.77
N GLU A 95 -4.16 -2.13 5.94
CA GLU A 95 -4.31 -2.83 7.21
C GLU A 95 -5.68 -3.53 7.30
N ILE A 96 -5.69 -4.75 7.80
CA ILE A 96 -6.89 -5.55 8.07
C ILE A 96 -7.32 -5.35 9.52
N ASN A 97 -8.54 -4.84 9.73
CA ASN A 97 -9.13 -4.82 11.06
C ASN A 97 -9.54 -6.25 11.47
N GLN A 98 -8.83 -6.81 12.43
CA GLN A 98 -9.07 -8.18 12.92
C GLN A 98 -10.42 -8.37 13.64
N ARG A 99 -11.06 -7.26 14.06
CA ARG A 99 -12.36 -7.29 14.76
C ARG A 99 -13.57 -7.32 13.81
N THR A 100 -13.34 -7.22 12.51
CA THR A 100 -14.38 -7.18 11.49
C THR A 100 -14.47 -8.54 10.81
N ASP A 101 -15.67 -9.12 10.72
CA ASP A 101 -15.91 -10.42 10.08
C ASP A 101 -15.61 -10.36 8.57
N ILE A 102 -16.11 -9.31 7.90
CA ILE A 102 -15.86 -9.06 6.48
C ILE A 102 -15.12 -7.74 6.35
N VAL A 103 -13.95 -7.79 5.75
CA VAL A 103 -13.07 -6.64 5.51
C VAL A 103 -13.24 -6.17 4.07
N HIS A 104 -13.42 -4.86 3.89
CA HIS A 104 -13.47 -4.22 2.58
C HIS A 104 -12.27 -3.28 2.45
N LYS A 105 -11.42 -3.49 1.42
CA LYS A 105 -10.25 -2.65 1.11
C LYS A 105 -10.13 -2.43 -0.38
N ASP A 106 -10.18 -1.17 -0.79
CA ASP A 106 -10.00 -0.76 -2.17
C ASP A 106 -8.59 -0.26 -2.41
N PHE A 107 -8.14 -0.38 -3.66
CA PHE A 107 -6.83 0.11 -4.09
C PHE A 107 -6.96 0.91 -5.37
N GLU A 108 -6.30 2.05 -5.40
CA GLU A 108 -6.17 2.87 -6.58
C GLU A 108 -4.81 2.68 -7.24
N LEU A 109 -4.84 2.40 -8.53
CA LEU A 109 -3.65 2.36 -9.39
C LEU A 109 -3.57 3.64 -10.21
N VAL A 110 -2.36 4.05 -10.51
CA VAL A 110 -2.06 5.20 -11.37
C VAL A 110 -1.38 4.71 -12.63
N ARG A 111 -1.83 5.18 -13.78
CA ARG A 111 -1.17 4.83 -15.04
C ARG A 111 0.22 5.47 -15.10
N LEU A 112 1.21 4.68 -15.48
CA LEU A 112 2.56 5.18 -15.72
C LEU A 112 2.60 5.96 -17.03
N GLU A 113 3.22 7.15 -16.99
CA GLU A 113 3.53 7.95 -18.18
C GLU A 113 4.91 7.63 -18.75
N LYS A 114 5.68 6.82 -18.02
CA LYS A 114 7.05 6.42 -18.36
C LYS A 114 7.07 4.98 -18.88
N ASP A 115 8.11 4.65 -19.65
CA ASP A 115 8.39 3.28 -20.05
C ASP A 115 8.75 2.42 -18.83
N ASP A 116 7.87 1.47 -18.48
CA ASP A 116 8.06 0.57 -17.35
C ASP A 116 8.98 -0.62 -17.65
N THR A 117 9.62 -0.65 -18.80
CA THR A 117 10.72 -1.57 -19.10
C THR A 117 12.08 -1.07 -18.60
N LYS A 118 12.14 0.20 -18.14
CA LYS A 118 13.35 0.84 -17.62
C LYS A 118 13.15 1.30 -16.20
N HIS A 119 13.81 0.61 -15.28
CA HIS A 119 13.77 0.90 -13.86
C HIS A 119 15.15 1.23 -13.31
N THR A 120 15.20 2.19 -12.39
CA THR A 120 16.36 2.47 -11.56
C THR A 120 15.99 2.27 -10.10
N PHE A 121 16.74 1.41 -9.41
CA PHE A 121 16.67 1.24 -7.96
C PHE A 121 17.82 1.97 -7.29
N VAL A 122 17.51 2.87 -6.38
CA VAL A 122 18.50 3.57 -5.55
C VAL A 122 18.47 2.94 -4.17
N ALA A 123 19.50 2.17 -3.84
CA ALA A 123 19.63 1.52 -2.54
C ALA A 123 20.33 2.47 -1.55
N ILE A 124 19.70 2.69 -0.39
CA ILE A 124 20.23 3.49 0.71
C ILE A 124 20.50 2.52 1.86
N GLY A 125 21.78 2.31 2.15
CA GLY A 125 22.22 1.40 3.21
C GLY A 125 22.37 2.14 4.54
N ASP A 126 21.88 1.55 5.61
CA ASP A 126 22.18 1.80 7.02
C ASP A 126 22.39 3.28 7.39
N PRO A 127 21.39 4.16 7.28
CA PRO A 127 21.53 5.55 7.70
C PRO A 127 21.86 5.72 9.19
N GLN A 128 21.37 4.80 10.03
CA GLN A 128 21.67 4.63 11.46
C GLN A 128 21.62 5.94 12.27
N LEU A 129 20.52 6.68 12.13
CA LEU A 129 20.32 7.95 12.81
C LEU A 129 20.29 7.76 14.31
N TYR A 130 21.14 8.51 15.01
CA TYR A 130 21.31 8.45 16.46
C TYR A 130 21.24 9.81 17.13
N ARG A 131 21.53 10.92 16.39
CA ARG A 131 21.64 12.28 16.89
C ARG A 131 20.93 13.27 15.99
N ASP A 132 20.38 14.33 16.56
CA ASP A 132 19.58 15.35 15.84
C ASP A 132 20.31 15.95 14.63
N PHE A 133 21.61 16.20 14.72
CA PHE A 133 22.36 16.80 13.62
C PHE A 133 22.48 15.86 12.39
N GLU A 134 22.38 14.55 12.57
CA GLU A 134 22.47 13.57 11.49
C GLU A 134 21.25 13.64 10.56
N LEU A 135 20.11 14.16 11.07
CA LEU A 135 18.95 14.45 10.21
C LEU A 135 19.29 15.49 9.13
N SER A 136 20.18 16.46 9.43
CA SER A 136 20.62 17.43 8.42
C SER A 136 21.46 16.77 7.34
N TYR A 137 22.32 15.81 7.70
CA TYR A 137 23.12 15.05 6.73
C TYR A 137 22.25 14.15 5.86
N LEU A 138 21.25 13.48 6.47
CA LEU A 138 20.28 12.70 5.69
C LEU A 138 19.54 13.59 4.70
N LYS A 139 19.11 14.78 5.12
CA LYS A 139 18.42 15.74 4.27
C LYS A 139 19.29 16.22 3.11
N GLU A 140 20.57 16.51 3.34
CA GLU A 140 21.52 16.86 2.28
C GLU A 140 21.70 15.70 1.30
N ALA A 141 21.91 14.48 1.80
CA ALA A 141 22.07 13.29 0.96
C ALA A 141 20.80 13.01 0.10
N VAL A 142 19.61 13.18 0.68
CA VAL A 142 18.34 13.01 -0.04
C VAL A 142 18.20 14.05 -1.14
N ASN A 143 18.54 15.32 -0.89
CA ASN A 143 18.52 16.37 -1.92
C ASN A 143 19.52 16.10 -3.07
N ASP A 144 20.71 15.62 -2.74
CA ASP A 144 21.73 15.26 -3.74
C ASP A 144 21.27 14.08 -4.58
N LEU A 145 20.67 13.06 -3.96
CA LEU A 145 20.10 11.91 -4.65
C LEU A 145 18.97 12.32 -5.60
N ASP A 146 18.01 13.12 -5.14
CA ASP A 146 16.91 13.60 -6.00
C ASP A 146 17.43 14.40 -7.19
N SER A 147 18.39 15.28 -6.96
CA SER A 147 19.05 16.07 -8.00
C SER A 147 19.79 15.19 -9.02
N TRP A 148 20.52 14.19 -8.56
CA TRP A 148 21.23 13.24 -9.42
C TRP A 148 20.26 12.41 -10.27
N VAL A 149 19.18 11.91 -9.66
CA VAL A 149 18.13 11.14 -10.35
C VAL A 149 17.47 11.99 -11.43
N ALA A 150 17.08 13.23 -11.09
CA ALA A 150 16.44 14.13 -12.02
C ALA A 150 17.32 14.44 -13.27
N GLN A 151 18.62 14.46 -13.10
CA GLN A 151 19.57 14.74 -14.18
C GLN A 151 19.97 13.47 -14.97
N SER A 152 20.22 12.37 -14.25
CA SER A 152 20.86 11.18 -14.82
C SER A 152 19.90 10.08 -15.23
N ARG A 153 18.66 10.09 -14.69
CA ARG A 153 17.62 9.04 -14.87
C ARG A 153 16.30 9.58 -15.39
N LYS A 154 16.38 10.64 -16.15
CA LYS A 154 15.21 11.28 -16.75
C LYS A 154 14.45 10.30 -17.64
N GLY A 155 13.14 10.14 -17.37
CA GLY A 155 12.27 9.24 -18.14
C GLY A 155 12.26 7.78 -17.65
N GLU A 156 13.10 7.40 -16.70
CA GLU A 156 13.07 6.06 -16.09
C GLU A 156 12.08 6.00 -14.91
N CYS A 157 11.57 4.80 -14.60
CA CYS A 157 10.86 4.53 -13.36
C CYS A 157 11.88 4.38 -12.23
N VAL A 158 11.84 5.27 -11.24
CA VAL A 158 12.80 5.27 -10.14
C VAL A 158 12.13 4.82 -8.86
N HIS A 159 12.81 3.99 -8.11
CA HIS A 159 12.41 3.48 -6.81
C HIS A 159 13.57 3.61 -5.82
N TYR A 160 13.29 4.13 -4.63
CA TYR A 160 14.26 4.15 -3.54
C TYR A 160 13.99 3.00 -2.59
N ILE A 161 15.03 2.37 -2.09
CA ILE A 161 14.93 1.27 -1.12
C ILE A 161 15.89 1.56 0.02
N VAL A 162 15.37 1.79 1.22
CA VAL A 162 16.15 1.84 2.46
C VAL A 162 16.32 0.41 2.95
N LEU A 163 17.57 -0.03 3.09
CA LEU A 163 17.92 -1.44 3.32
C LEU A 163 17.88 -1.86 4.80
N GLY A 164 17.22 -1.11 5.64
CA GLY A 164 17.13 -1.32 7.08
C GLY A 164 18.07 -0.42 7.86
N ASP A 165 18.01 -0.55 9.18
CA ASP A 165 18.80 0.22 10.14
C ASP A 165 18.75 1.73 9.84
N LEU A 166 17.53 2.23 9.59
CA LEU A 166 17.29 3.66 9.36
C LEU A 166 17.67 4.48 10.59
N VAL A 167 17.38 3.93 11.77
CA VAL A 167 17.76 4.51 13.06
C VAL A 167 18.69 3.56 13.81
N PHE A 168 19.42 4.05 14.80
CA PHE A 168 20.25 3.26 15.69
C PHE A 168 19.63 3.25 17.10
N ASP A 169 18.69 2.31 17.33
CA ASP A 169 17.95 2.14 18.59
C ASP A 169 17.21 3.43 19.05
N LYS A 170 16.84 4.28 18.08
CA LYS A 170 16.22 5.60 18.30
C LYS A 170 14.95 5.77 17.47
N PRO A 171 13.85 5.07 17.84
CA PRO A 171 12.61 5.08 17.07
C PRO A 171 11.98 6.47 16.90
N GLU A 172 12.33 7.42 17.78
CA GLU A 172 11.90 8.82 17.69
C GLU A 172 12.31 9.51 16.38
N TYR A 173 13.32 9.00 15.67
CA TYR A 173 13.77 9.56 14.39
C TYR A 173 13.01 9.04 13.17
N HIS A 174 12.16 8.01 13.31
CA HIS A 174 11.41 7.47 12.17
C HIS A 174 10.51 8.52 11.49
N GLU A 175 9.75 9.30 12.26
CA GLU A 175 8.88 10.32 11.68
C GLU A 175 9.67 11.43 10.97
N SER A 176 10.74 11.92 11.59
CA SER A 176 11.61 12.95 10.98
C SER A 176 12.28 12.42 9.69
N SER A 177 12.70 11.17 9.69
CA SER A 177 13.27 10.51 8.49
C SER A 177 12.23 10.37 7.37
N LYS A 178 11.01 9.99 7.70
CA LYS A 178 9.90 9.89 6.76
C LYS A 178 9.57 11.25 6.13
N GLU A 179 9.59 12.33 6.93
CA GLU A 179 9.44 13.69 6.39
C GLU A 179 10.55 14.04 5.40
N ILE A 180 11.81 13.68 5.72
CA ILE A 180 12.94 13.92 4.81
C ILE A 180 12.79 13.10 3.53
N PHE A 181 12.48 11.80 3.61
CA PHE A 181 12.26 10.98 2.43
C PHE A 181 11.04 11.42 1.60
N SER A 182 10.06 12.11 2.20
CA SER A 182 8.93 12.67 1.46
C SER A 182 9.32 13.76 0.45
N MET A 183 10.55 14.24 0.51
CA MET A 183 11.12 15.19 -0.46
C MET A 183 11.50 14.51 -1.79
N LEU A 184 11.64 13.17 -1.80
CA LEU A 184 11.95 12.41 -3.02
C LEU A 184 10.72 12.33 -3.94
N ASN A 185 10.92 12.51 -5.24
CA ASN A 185 9.86 12.46 -6.26
C ASN A 185 9.62 11.04 -6.79
N ALA A 186 9.78 10.02 -5.95
CA ALA A 186 9.58 8.61 -6.31
C ALA A 186 9.22 7.79 -5.06
N PRO A 187 8.66 6.58 -5.24
CA PRO A 187 8.34 5.69 -4.12
C PRO A 187 9.58 5.32 -3.31
N VAL A 188 9.45 5.33 -1.99
CA VAL A 188 10.47 4.88 -1.05
C VAL A 188 9.97 3.63 -0.33
N TYR A 189 10.67 2.52 -0.50
CA TYR A 189 10.41 1.26 0.17
C TYR A 189 11.36 1.12 1.35
N ASN A 190 10.85 0.77 2.51
CA ASN A 190 11.66 0.57 3.69
C ASN A 190 11.70 -0.91 4.06
N VAL A 191 12.90 -1.42 4.29
CA VAL A 191 13.13 -2.71 4.94
C VAL A 191 13.42 -2.46 6.41
N ILE A 192 12.95 -3.31 7.29
CA ILE A 192 13.20 -3.20 8.72
C ILE A 192 14.55 -3.86 9.02
N GLY A 193 15.45 -3.12 9.64
CA GLY A 193 16.71 -3.63 10.19
C GLY A 193 16.62 -3.96 11.69
N ASN A 194 17.70 -4.45 12.26
CA ASN A 194 17.71 -4.85 13.67
C ASN A 194 17.75 -3.65 14.64
N HIS A 195 18.26 -2.49 14.22
CA HIS A 195 18.27 -1.25 15.01
C HIS A 195 17.00 -0.42 14.89
N ASP A 196 16.09 -0.78 13.97
CA ASP A 196 14.79 -0.12 13.82
C ASP A 196 13.76 -0.55 14.88
N HIS A 197 14.12 -1.52 15.72
CA HIS A 197 13.30 -2.07 16.79
C HIS A 197 13.73 -1.55 18.17
N VAL A 198 12.76 -1.41 19.06
CA VAL A 198 13.06 -1.23 20.49
C VAL A 198 13.07 -2.61 21.17
N PHE A 199 14.23 -3.01 21.65
CA PHE A 199 14.43 -4.31 22.30
C PHE A 199 13.97 -4.37 23.77
N ASP A 200 13.08 -3.52 24.21
CA ASP A 200 12.47 -3.70 25.53
C ASP A 200 11.50 -4.87 25.48
N LYS A 201 11.87 -5.97 26.15
CA LYS A 201 11.11 -7.21 26.17
C LYS A 201 9.68 -7.05 26.69
N SER A 202 9.41 -6.01 27.48
CA SER A 202 8.06 -5.69 27.99
C SER A 202 7.14 -5.06 26.95
N GLU A 203 7.70 -4.51 25.88
CA GLU A 203 6.96 -3.77 24.85
C GLU A 203 7.01 -4.40 23.44
N LEU A 204 7.73 -5.50 23.27
CA LEU A 204 7.90 -6.23 21.99
C LEU A 204 6.55 -6.57 21.30
N ALA A 205 5.51 -6.82 22.10
CA ALA A 205 4.18 -7.13 21.56
C ALA A 205 3.41 -5.88 21.09
N VAL A 206 3.74 -4.70 21.60
CA VAL A 206 3.02 -3.45 21.29
C VAL A 206 3.72 -2.70 20.16
N LYS A 207 5.05 -2.62 20.18
CA LYS A 207 5.83 -1.78 19.25
C LYS A 207 6.16 -2.43 17.90
N SER A 208 6.05 -3.75 17.75
CA SER A 208 6.06 -4.36 16.41
C SER A 208 4.86 -3.90 15.53
N ASN A 209 3.88 -3.24 16.14
CA ASN A 209 2.74 -2.67 15.45
C ASN A 209 2.96 -1.21 15.00
N ASP A 210 3.90 -0.48 15.60
CA ASP A 210 4.18 0.93 15.28
C ASP A 210 5.13 1.08 14.08
N LEU A 211 5.79 -0.01 13.68
CA LEU A 211 6.67 -0.08 12.50
C LEU A 211 5.96 -0.51 11.20
N LYS A 212 4.62 -0.58 11.26
CA LYS A 212 3.78 -0.93 10.10
C LYS A 212 3.29 0.30 9.36
#